data_68fb5eb20dc86db4dd367575dc0d5bff
#
_entry.id   68fb5eb20dc86db4dd367575dc0d5bff
#
_cell.length_a   1.000
_cell.length_b   1.000
_cell.length_c   1.000
_cell.angle_alpha   90.00
_cell.angle_beta   90.00
_cell.angle_gamma   90.00
#
_symmetry.space_group_name_H-M   'P 1'
#
loop_
_entity.id
_entity.type
_entity.pdbx_description
1 polymer ?
#
loop_
_entity_poly.entity_id
_entity_poly.type
_entity_poly.pdbx_seq_one_letter_code
_entity_poly.pdbx_strand_id
1 'polypeptide(L)'
;MLTAGDPVKNARALLRNALPIDNKPMRTIQAALEGVSEQLRVPGSKALGPVSRALKRASGTLASKRGEISAAFAPSKKAAGDAALDGLDKALKNFEAVLESGDKQQIPAAQQAALVFVTQAEEALVKGFPFEVPAKYASLPQLKGRATLEMKLTLKEARQDGVKGGLLTIVADGYNAPVTVRSFFFLWRVFTE
;
A
#
# COMPACT_ATOMS: atom_id res chain seq x y z
N MET A 1 -15.39 -4.91 2.94
CA MET A 1 -16.37 -4.58 1.89
C MET A 1 -16.05 -3.18 1.40
N LEU A 2 -15.75 -2.99 0.10
CA LEU A 2 -15.52 -1.68 -0.50
C LEU A 2 -16.86 -0.97 -0.65
N THR A 3 -16.95 0.27 -0.16
CA THR A 3 -18.16 1.09 -0.33
C THR A 3 -18.06 1.94 -1.59
N ALA A 4 -19.18 2.49 -2.07
CA ALA A 4 -19.20 3.32 -3.29
C ALA A 4 -18.32 4.59 -3.21
N GLY A 5 -17.91 5.00 -2.02
CA GLY A 5 -17.00 6.14 -1.77
C GLY A 5 -15.54 5.72 -1.59
N ASP A 6 -15.25 4.43 -1.60
CA ASP A 6 -13.90 3.93 -1.36
C ASP A 6 -12.93 4.25 -2.49
N PRO A 7 -11.64 4.28 -2.17
CA PRO A 7 -10.59 4.73 -3.07
C PRO A 7 -10.33 3.74 -4.22
N VAL A 8 -11.35 3.39 -4.96
CA VAL A 8 -11.21 2.66 -6.24
C VAL A 8 -10.21 3.38 -7.17
N LYS A 9 -9.99 4.67 -6.90
CA LYS A 9 -9.00 5.51 -7.60
C LYS A 9 -7.59 5.42 -7.02
N ASN A 10 -7.38 4.80 -5.83
CA ASN A 10 -6.08 4.67 -5.20
C ASN A 10 -5.63 3.20 -5.14
N ALA A 11 -4.97 2.75 -6.20
CA ALA A 11 -4.51 1.37 -6.30
C ALA A 11 -3.61 0.94 -5.12
N ARG A 12 -2.79 1.84 -4.56
CA ARG A 12 -1.93 1.53 -3.42
C ARG A 12 -2.72 1.28 -2.13
N ALA A 13 -3.80 2.04 -1.89
CA ALA A 13 -4.67 1.79 -0.76
C ALA A 13 -5.42 0.46 -0.91
N LEU A 14 -5.93 0.15 -2.12
CA LEU A 14 -6.55 -1.14 -2.41
C LEU A 14 -5.58 -2.30 -2.12
N LEU A 15 -4.33 -2.19 -2.56
CA LEU A 15 -3.31 -3.21 -2.32
C LEU A 15 -3.00 -3.40 -0.83
N ARG A 16 -2.95 -2.32 -0.03
CA ARG A 16 -2.79 -2.44 1.44
C ARG A 16 -3.99 -3.13 2.08
N ASN A 17 -5.20 -2.69 1.76
CA ASN A 17 -6.43 -3.26 2.31
C ASN A 17 -6.62 -4.74 1.93
N ALA A 18 -6.10 -5.16 0.78
CA ALA A 18 -6.17 -6.54 0.29
C ALA A 18 -5.16 -7.48 0.97
N LEU A 19 -4.20 -6.97 1.76
CA LEU A 19 -3.24 -7.84 2.47
C LEU A 19 -3.94 -8.69 3.53
N PRO A 20 -3.68 -10.01 3.55
CA PRO A 20 -4.30 -10.94 4.50
C PRO A 20 -3.58 -10.88 5.85
N ILE A 21 -3.72 -9.78 6.56
CA ILE A 21 -3.14 -9.57 7.88
C ILE A 21 -4.22 -9.30 8.92
N ASP A 22 -4.04 -9.85 10.11
CA ASP A 22 -4.83 -9.55 11.31
C ASP A 22 -3.92 -8.94 12.37
N ASN A 23 -3.59 -7.65 12.19
CA ASN A 23 -2.82 -6.87 13.15
C ASN A 23 -3.53 -5.52 13.37
N LYS A 24 -4.34 -5.47 14.43
CA LYS A 24 -5.14 -4.27 14.74
C LYS A 24 -4.31 -3.00 14.92
N PRO A 25 -3.15 -3.01 15.64
CA PRO A 25 -2.30 -1.83 15.73
C PRO A 25 -1.86 -1.31 14.37
N MET A 26 -1.41 -2.19 13.47
CA MET A 26 -0.95 -1.78 12.16
C MET A 26 -2.10 -1.22 11.31
N ARG A 27 -3.28 -1.85 11.34
CA ARG A 27 -4.49 -1.34 10.68
C ARG A 27 -4.95 0.01 11.25
N THR A 28 -4.74 0.25 12.54
CA THR A 28 -5.03 1.57 13.16
C THR A 28 -4.11 2.65 12.62
N ILE A 29 -2.82 2.37 12.47
CA ILE A 29 -1.84 3.29 11.88
C ILE A 29 -2.19 3.56 10.42
N GLN A 30 -2.46 2.52 9.64
CA GLN A 30 -2.87 2.62 8.23
C GLN A 30 -4.10 3.54 8.08
N ALA A 31 -5.17 3.24 8.79
CA ALA A 31 -6.43 4.00 8.70
C ALA A 31 -6.24 5.47 9.08
N ALA A 32 -5.44 5.75 10.12
CA ALA A 32 -5.15 7.11 10.53
C ALA A 32 -4.43 7.89 9.42
N LEU A 33 -3.43 7.28 8.77
CA LEU A 33 -2.67 7.92 7.71
C LEU A 33 -3.46 8.03 6.39
N GLU A 34 -4.23 7.02 6.00
CA GLU A 34 -5.07 7.06 4.79
C GLU A 34 -6.17 8.12 4.89
N GLY A 35 -6.76 8.31 6.07
CA GLY A 35 -7.77 9.32 6.33
C GLY A 35 -7.32 10.77 6.16
N VAL A 36 -6.01 11.04 6.15
CA VAL A 36 -5.45 12.40 5.95
C VAL A 36 -5.90 13.00 4.62
N SER A 37 -5.91 12.23 3.55
CA SER A 37 -6.30 12.72 2.21
C SER A 37 -7.73 13.26 2.16
N GLU A 38 -8.66 12.68 2.93
CA GLU A 38 -10.03 13.18 3.01
C GLU A 38 -10.12 14.46 3.82
N GLN A 39 -9.35 14.53 4.91
CA GLN A 39 -9.29 15.71 5.76
C GLN A 39 -8.75 16.93 5.01
N LEU A 40 -7.81 16.73 4.08
CA LEU A 40 -7.26 17.80 3.24
C LEU A 40 -8.25 18.36 2.22
N ARG A 41 -9.35 17.67 1.94
CA ARG A 41 -10.43 18.20 1.07
C ARG A 41 -11.22 19.33 1.74
N VAL A 42 -11.12 19.45 3.06
CA VAL A 42 -11.77 20.54 3.79
C VAL A 42 -10.99 21.85 3.55
N PRO A 43 -11.64 22.91 3.03
CA PRO A 43 -10.96 24.17 2.74
C PRO A 43 -10.40 24.84 4.00
N GLY A 44 -9.31 25.57 3.83
CA GLY A 44 -8.73 26.44 4.86
C GLY A 44 -7.86 25.72 5.90
N SER A 45 -7.56 26.42 7.00
CA SER A 45 -6.73 25.92 8.11
C SER A 45 -7.42 24.84 8.95
N LYS A 46 -8.73 24.70 8.82
CA LYS A 46 -9.53 23.71 9.57
C LYS A 46 -9.08 22.25 9.34
N ALA A 47 -8.46 21.97 8.20
CA ALA A 47 -7.93 20.63 7.88
C ALA A 47 -6.74 20.21 8.77
N LEU A 48 -5.90 21.14 9.23
CA LEU A 48 -4.66 20.83 9.95
C LEU A 48 -4.89 20.18 11.32
N GLY A 49 -5.92 20.60 12.04
CA GLY A 49 -6.26 20.00 13.33
C GLY A 49 -6.60 18.49 13.25
N PRO A 50 -7.51 18.07 12.37
CA PRO A 50 -7.78 16.65 12.11
C PRO A 50 -6.55 15.87 11.65
N VAL A 51 -5.73 16.43 10.75
CA VAL A 51 -4.48 15.78 10.27
C VAL A 51 -3.50 15.59 11.45
N SER A 52 -3.31 16.60 12.30
CA SER A 52 -2.47 16.49 13.49
C SER A 52 -2.95 15.38 14.44
N ARG A 53 -4.28 15.28 14.67
CA ARG A 53 -4.85 14.18 15.49
C ARG A 53 -4.60 12.81 14.86
N ALA A 54 -4.76 12.67 13.56
CA ALA A 54 -4.49 11.43 12.83
C ALA A 54 -3.02 11.02 12.98
N LEU A 55 -2.10 11.98 12.82
CA LEU A 55 -0.67 11.74 12.97
C LEU A 55 -0.30 11.34 14.41
N LYS A 56 -0.80 12.07 15.42
CA LYS A 56 -0.61 11.71 16.84
C LYS A 56 -1.15 10.32 17.18
N ARG A 57 -2.28 9.93 16.56
CA ARG A 57 -2.82 8.57 16.71
C ARG A 57 -1.88 7.53 16.08
N ALA A 58 -1.34 7.80 14.91
CA ALA A 58 -0.42 6.88 14.24
C ALA A 58 0.89 6.73 15.04
N SER A 59 1.54 7.85 15.42
CA SER A 59 2.80 7.83 16.17
C SER A 59 2.64 7.24 17.58
N GLY A 60 1.57 7.59 18.29
CA GLY A 60 1.26 7.02 19.60
C GLY A 60 0.97 5.52 19.55
N THR A 61 0.27 5.05 18.51
CA THR A 61 0.03 3.61 18.32
C THR A 61 1.35 2.90 17.97
N LEU A 62 2.18 3.47 17.11
CA LEU A 62 3.49 2.89 16.78
C LEU A 62 4.37 2.79 18.03
N ALA A 63 4.47 3.86 18.82
CA ALA A 63 5.30 3.88 20.02
C ALA A 63 4.84 2.85 21.06
N SER A 64 3.54 2.77 21.33
CA SER A 64 2.99 1.89 22.38
C SER A 64 2.88 0.43 21.94
N LYS A 65 2.76 0.14 20.65
CA LYS A 65 2.49 -1.20 20.11
C LYS A 65 3.61 -1.77 19.24
N ARG A 66 4.76 -1.08 19.17
CA ARG A 66 5.88 -1.49 18.34
C ARG A 66 6.32 -2.94 18.63
N GLY A 67 6.46 -3.31 19.90
CA GLY A 67 6.85 -4.67 20.29
C GLY A 67 5.84 -5.73 19.85
N GLU A 68 4.55 -5.44 19.97
CA GLU A 68 3.45 -6.31 19.53
C GLU A 68 3.47 -6.50 18.01
N ILE A 69 3.66 -5.40 17.25
CA ILE A 69 3.76 -5.47 15.78
C ILE A 69 5.00 -6.25 15.37
N SER A 70 6.17 -5.97 15.95
CA SER A 70 7.43 -6.64 15.65
C SER A 70 7.38 -8.15 15.94
N ALA A 71 6.75 -8.56 17.02
CA ALA A 71 6.56 -9.97 17.36
C ALA A 71 5.63 -10.71 16.38
N ALA A 72 4.75 -9.98 15.69
CA ALA A 72 3.81 -10.55 14.73
C ALA A 72 4.38 -10.76 13.33
N PHE A 73 5.56 -10.22 13.01
CA PHE A 73 6.19 -10.41 11.70
C PHE A 73 6.49 -11.88 11.39
N ALA A 74 6.41 -12.22 10.11
CA ALA A 74 6.88 -13.51 9.65
C ALA A 74 8.39 -13.66 9.95
N PRO A 75 8.86 -14.81 10.47
CA PRO A 75 10.26 -14.98 10.88
C PRO A 75 11.27 -14.60 9.80
N SER A 76 11.03 -15.00 8.56
CA SER A 76 11.88 -14.69 7.41
C SER A 76 11.88 -13.21 7.01
N LYS A 77 10.89 -12.43 7.46
CA LYS A 77 10.72 -11.01 7.12
C LYS A 77 10.91 -10.08 8.32
N LYS A 78 11.23 -10.63 9.48
CA LYS A 78 11.31 -9.87 10.73
C LYS A 78 12.27 -8.68 10.64
N ALA A 79 13.48 -8.88 10.13
CA ALA A 79 14.46 -7.81 10.00
C ALA A 79 13.96 -6.70 9.06
N ALA A 80 13.35 -7.07 7.93
CA ALA A 80 12.76 -6.09 7.00
C ALA A 80 11.56 -5.36 7.63
N GLY A 81 10.73 -6.07 8.39
CA GLY A 81 9.61 -5.49 9.13
C GLY A 81 10.07 -4.49 10.18
N ASP A 82 11.09 -4.85 10.98
CA ASP A 82 11.65 -3.95 12.00
C ASP A 82 12.27 -2.69 11.35
N ALA A 83 12.99 -2.85 10.24
CA ALA A 83 13.52 -1.72 9.46
C ALA A 83 12.39 -0.82 8.90
N ALA A 84 11.27 -1.43 8.47
CA ALA A 84 10.10 -0.68 8.03
C ALA A 84 9.46 0.13 9.18
N LEU A 85 9.41 -0.41 10.41
CA LEU A 85 8.94 0.34 11.58
C LEU A 85 9.88 1.50 11.94
N ASP A 86 11.20 1.33 11.81
CA ASP A 86 12.16 2.42 11.98
C ASP A 86 11.98 3.52 10.93
N GLY A 87 11.78 3.11 9.67
CA GLY A 87 11.48 4.02 8.58
C GLY A 87 10.16 4.77 8.80
N LEU A 88 9.14 4.08 9.29
CA LEU A 88 7.85 4.68 9.62
C LEU A 88 7.97 5.72 10.73
N ASP A 89 8.71 5.43 11.81
CA ASP A 89 8.95 6.39 12.89
C ASP A 89 9.61 7.68 12.37
N LYS A 90 10.64 7.54 11.54
CA LYS A 90 11.32 8.69 10.91
C LYS A 90 10.36 9.46 9.98
N ALA A 91 9.56 8.75 9.19
CA ALA A 91 8.60 9.39 8.29
C ALA A 91 7.50 10.13 9.04
N LEU A 92 7.02 9.59 10.16
CA LEU A 92 6.03 10.25 11.02
C LEU A 92 6.61 11.53 11.66
N LYS A 93 7.85 11.51 12.14
CA LYS A 93 8.54 12.70 12.65
C LYS A 93 8.72 13.78 11.59
N ASN A 94 9.11 13.37 10.38
CA ASN A 94 9.19 14.31 9.25
C ASN A 94 7.81 14.88 8.89
N PHE A 95 6.76 14.07 8.93
CA PHE A 95 5.41 14.53 8.69
C PHE A 95 4.95 15.56 9.75
N GLU A 96 5.34 15.35 11.00
CA GLU A 96 5.08 16.28 12.10
C GLU A 96 5.75 17.64 11.85
N ALA A 97 7.02 17.65 11.44
CA ALA A 97 7.74 18.88 11.05
C ALA A 97 7.08 19.59 9.86
N VAL A 98 6.59 18.86 8.87
CA VAL A 98 5.82 19.44 7.74
C VAL A 98 4.52 20.09 8.23
N LEU A 99 3.81 19.49 9.19
CA LEU A 99 2.61 20.11 9.76
C LEU A 99 2.93 21.37 10.56
N GLU A 100 4.01 21.37 11.32
CA GLU A 100 4.45 22.52 12.11
C GLU A 100 4.91 23.69 11.23
N SER A 101 5.53 23.42 10.08
CA SER A 101 5.90 24.46 9.10
C SER A 101 4.69 25.13 8.45
N GLY A 102 3.50 24.51 8.52
CA GLY A 102 2.27 25.00 7.90
C GLY A 102 2.21 24.84 6.37
N ASP A 103 3.21 24.21 5.76
CA ASP A 103 3.25 23.99 4.31
C ASP A 103 2.34 22.83 3.90
N LYS A 104 1.11 23.20 3.54
CA LYS A 104 0.08 22.24 3.13
C LYS A 104 0.42 21.49 1.85
N GLN A 105 1.28 22.04 1.00
CA GLN A 105 1.62 21.42 -0.29
C GLN A 105 2.50 20.20 -0.08
N GLN A 106 3.27 20.16 1.01
CA GLN A 106 4.13 19.03 1.36
C GLN A 106 3.39 17.89 2.11
N ILE A 107 2.20 18.14 2.66
CA ILE A 107 1.44 17.13 3.42
C ILE A 107 1.17 15.85 2.63
N PRO A 108 0.71 15.89 1.34
CA PRO A 108 0.48 14.67 0.57
C PRO A 108 1.76 13.85 0.35
N ALA A 109 2.89 14.52 0.14
CA ALA A 109 4.18 13.85 -0.04
C ALA A 109 4.65 13.18 1.27
N ALA A 110 4.53 13.86 2.40
CA ALA A 110 4.87 13.32 3.71
C ALA A 110 3.95 12.14 4.08
N GLN A 111 2.64 12.25 3.83
CA GLN A 111 1.69 11.15 3.99
C GLN A 111 2.09 9.93 3.15
N GLN A 112 2.41 10.14 1.88
CA GLN A 112 2.78 9.06 0.97
C GLN A 112 4.07 8.38 1.42
N ALA A 113 5.07 9.14 1.90
CA ALA A 113 6.31 8.61 2.44
C ALA A 113 6.06 7.70 3.64
N ALA A 114 5.19 8.10 4.58
CA ALA A 114 4.81 7.25 5.71
C ALA A 114 4.06 5.99 5.27
N LEU A 115 3.14 6.10 4.30
CA LEU A 115 2.36 4.97 3.78
C LEU A 115 3.22 3.93 3.02
N VAL A 116 4.38 4.31 2.48
CA VAL A 116 5.35 3.35 1.92
C VAL A 116 5.83 2.38 3.01
N PHE A 117 6.24 2.90 4.16
CA PHE A 117 6.70 2.07 5.28
C PHE A 117 5.56 1.26 5.91
N VAL A 118 4.34 1.80 5.96
CA VAL A 118 3.15 1.03 6.34
C VAL A 118 3.01 -0.19 5.44
N THR A 119 3.09 -0.01 4.12
CA THR A 119 2.98 -1.12 3.16
C THR A 119 4.06 -2.18 3.41
N GLN A 120 5.32 -1.77 3.61
CA GLN A 120 6.44 -2.68 3.88
C GLN A 120 6.25 -3.46 5.18
N ALA A 121 5.82 -2.79 6.25
CA ALA A 121 5.53 -3.44 7.52
C ALA A 121 4.35 -4.44 7.40
N GLU A 122 3.29 -4.06 6.70
CA GLU A 122 2.14 -4.94 6.47
C GLU A 122 2.51 -6.18 5.63
N GLU A 123 3.36 -6.03 4.62
CA GLU A 123 3.87 -7.16 3.83
C GLU A 123 4.77 -8.09 4.67
N ALA A 124 5.47 -7.55 5.68
CA ALA A 124 6.23 -8.35 6.63
C ALA A 124 5.33 -9.12 7.62
N LEU A 125 4.12 -8.65 7.88
CA LEU A 125 3.12 -9.34 8.70
C LEU A 125 2.49 -10.55 8.00
N VAL A 126 2.57 -10.64 6.67
CA VAL A 126 2.03 -11.76 5.92
C VAL A 126 2.88 -13.01 6.15
N LYS A 127 2.37 -13.96 6.94
CA LYS A 127 3.07 -15.20 7.33
C LYS A 127 3.05 -16.26 6.24
N GLY A 128 2.12 -16.18 5.29
CA GLY A 128 1.99 -17.16 4.21
C GLY A 128 0.74 -16.90 3.38
N PHE A 129 0.49 -17.83 2.44
CA PHE A 129 -0.71 -17.78 1.62
C PHE A 129 -1.93 -18.22 2.47
N PRO A 130 -2.95 -17.38 2.64
CA PRO A 130 -4.00 -17.61 3.62
C PRO A 130 -5.13 -18.53 3.15
N PHE A 131 -5.13 -18.93 1.87
CA PHE A 131 -6.23 -19.66 1.27
C PHE A 131 -5.82 -21.06 0.84
N GLU A 132 -6.73 -22.01 0.88
CA GLU A 132 -6.58 -23.29 0.23
C GLU A 132 -7.00 -23.18 -1.23
N VAL A 133 -6.09 -23.56 -2.14
CA VAL A 133 -6.43 -23.68 -3.56
C VAL A 133 -7.19 -24.97 -3.77
N PRO A 134 -8.42 -24.94 -4.34
CA PRO A 134 -9.19 -26.15 -4.59
C PRO A 134 -8.37 -27.19 -5.35
N ALA A 135 -8.53 -28.50 -4.99
CA ALA A 135 -7.72 -29.60 -5.52
C ALA A 135 -7.66 -29.63 -7.06
N LYS A 136 -8.74 -29.27 -7.74
CA LYS A 136 -8.80 -29.19 -9.21
C LYS A 136 -7.84 -28.18 -9.82
N TYR A 137 -7.33 -27.21 -9.05
CA TYR A 137 -6.40 -26.17 -9.48
C TYR A 137 -5.01 -26.33 -8.82
N ALA A 138 -4.81 -27.32 -7.94
CA ALA A 138 -3.59 -27.49 -7.18
C ALA A 138 -2.35 -27.73 -8.06
N SER A 139 -2.54 -28.37 -9.22
CA SER A 139 -1.50 -28.62 -10.22
C SER A 139 -1.17 -27.40 -11.08
N LEU A 140 -1.98 -26.36 -11.07
CA LEU A 140 -1.73 -25.15 -11.85
C LEU A 140 -0.65 -24.30 -11.18
N PRO A 141 0.19 -23.60 -11.96
CA PRO A 141 1.14 -22.66 -11.41
C PRO A 141 0.46 -21.55 -10.60
N GLN A 142 1.03 -21.21 -9.45
CA GLN A 142 0.48 -20.25 -8.51
C GLN A 142 1.47 -19.13 -8.23
N LEU A 143 0.98 -17.90 -8.13
CA LEU A 143 1.73 -16.78 -7.59
C LEU A 143 1.38 -16.61 -6.10
N LYS A 144 2.28 -16.99 -5.20
CA LYS A 144 2.11 -16.84 -3.74
C LYS A 144 2.79 -15.55 -3.26
N GLY A 145 2.20 -14.41 -3.55
CA GLY A 145 2.77 -13.11 -3.26
C GLY A 145 2.35 -12.08 -4.30
N ARG A 146 3.15 -11.03 -4.47
CA ARG A 146 2.91 -9.99 -5.48
C ARG A 146 4.01 -9.97 -6.52
N ALA A 147 3.64 -9.64 -7.75
CA ALA A 147 4.58 -9.36 -8.82
C ALA A 147 4.20 -8.03 -9.48
N THR A 148 5.19 -7.25 -9.85
CA THR A 148 5.00 -5.99 -10.58
C THR A 148 5.44 -6.19 -12.02
N LEU A 149 4.58 -5.77 -12.95
CA LEU A 149 4.87 -5.75 -14.37
C LEU A 149 4.86 -4.32 -14.86
N GLU A 150 5.78 -4.02 -15.76
CA GLU A 150 5.81 -2.76 -16.48
C GLU A 150 5.52 -3.03 -17.95
N MET A 151 4.45 -2.42 -18.45
CA MET A 151 4.03 -2.49 -19.85
C MET A 151 4.28 -1.17 -20.54
N LYS A 152 5.16 -1.17 -21.52
CA LYS A 152 5.36 -0.01 -22.39
C LYS A 152 4.33 -0.05 -23.52
N LEU A 153 3.45 0.93 -23.53
CA LEU A 153 2.46 1.12 -24.58
C LEU A 153 3.02 2.09 -25.61
N THR A 154 2.86 1.75 -26.90
CA THR A 154 3.19 2.64 -28.01
C THR A 154 1.93 2.81 -28.87
N LEU A 155 1.54 4.05 -29.13
CA LEU A 155 0.42 4.35 -30.00
C LEU A 155 0.90 4.43 -31.45
N LYS A 156 0.12 3.87 -32.38
CA LYS A 156 0.42 3.96 -33.83
C LYS A 156 0.45 5.41 -34.28
N GLU A 157 -0.47 6.21 -33.75
CA GLU A 157 -0.57 7.64 -34.01
C GLU A 157 -0.46 8.40 -32.68
N ALA A 158 0.17 9.56 -32.69
CA ALA A 158 0.21 10.43 -31.53
C ALA A 158 -1.20 10.97 -31.24
N ARG A 159 -1.54 11.08 -29.97
CA ARG A 159 -2.77 11.77 -29.55
C ARG A 159 -2.69 13.26 -29.90
N GLN A 160 -3.82 13.95 -29.83
CA GLN A 160 -3.90 15.40 -30.09
C GLN A 160 -2.97 16.24 -29.20
N ASP A 161 -2.66 15.71 -27.97
CA ASP A 161 -1.72 16.31 -27.03
C ASP A 161 -0.25 15.92 -27.27
N GLY A 162 0.05 15.24 -28.41
CA GLY A 162 1.40 14.81 -28.78
C GLY A 162 1.89 13.54 -28.08
N VAL A 163 1.10 12.93 -27.21
CA VAL A 163 1.48 11.70 -26.49
C VAL A 163 1.53 10.52 -27.46
N LYS A 164 2.69 9.85 -27.52
CA LYS A 164 2.95 8.68 -28.39
C LYS A 164 2.89 7.34 -27.67
N GLY A 165 2.67 7.34 -26.36
CA GLY A 165 2.60 6.12 -25.55
C GLY A 165 2.73 6.39 -24.06
N GLY A 166 2.94 5.34 -23.29
CA GLY A 166 3.08 5.44 -21.84
C GLY A 166 3.62 4.16 -21.22
N LEU A 167 3.95 4.24 -19.93
CA LEU A 167 4.29 3.11 -19.10
C LEU A 167 3.10 2.76 -18.21
N LEU A 168 2.63 1.51 -18.27
CA LEU A 168 1.60 1.00 -17.39
C LEU A 168 2.24 0.06 -16.38
N THR A 169 2.12 0.39 -15.09
CA THR A 169 2.57 -0.48 -14.00
C THR A 169 1.39 -1.27 -13.46
N ILE A 170 1.47 -2.60 -13.51
CA ILE A 170 0.44 -3.53 -13.05
C ILE A 170 1.00 -4.28 -11.85
N VAL A 171 0.32 -4.22 -10.71
CA VAL A 171 0.65 -5.08 -9.57
C VAL A 171 -0.33 -6.26 -9.54
N ALA A 172 0.22 -7.43 -9.74
CA ALA A 172 -0.51 -8.68 -9.70
C ALA A 172 -0.55 -9.22 -8.28
N ASP A 173 -1.74 -9.32 -7.68
CA ASP A 173 -1.91 -9.72 -6.28
C ASP A 173 -2.24 -11.21 -6.15
N GLY A 174 -1.19 -12.02 -6.03
CA GLY A 174 -1.31 -13.46 -5.81
C GLY A 174 -1.72 -13.85 -4.38
N TYR A 175 -1.77 -12.93 -3.43
CA TYR A 175 -2.34 -13.22 -2.10
C TYR A 175 -3.85 -13.48 -2.19
N ASN A 176 -4.55 -12.83 -3.12
CA ASN A 176 -5.99 -12.96 -3.29
C ASN A 176 -6.39 -13.82 -4.49
N ALA A 177 -5.56 -13.90 -5.53
CA ALA A 177 -5.87 -14.60 -6.77
C ALA A 177 -4.66 -15.36 -7.37
N PRO A 178 -4.08 -16.34 -6.65
CA PRO A 178 -2.82 -16.96 -7.01
C PRO A 178 -2.82 -17.66 -8.38
N VAL A 179 -3.90 -18.34 -8.71
CA VAL A 179 -4.05 -19.08 -9.98
C VAL A 179 -4.39 -18.13 -11.12
N THR A 180 -5.35 -17.23 -10.91
CA THR A 180 -5.80 -16.27 -11.94
C THR A 180 -4.67 -15.34 -12.37
N VAL A 181 -3.92 -14.82 -11.42
CA VAL A 181 -2.77 -13.96 -11.69
C VAL A 181 -1.70 -14.70 -12.51
N ARG A 182 -1.42 -15.96 -12.17
CA ARG A 182 -0.45 -16.76 -12.94
C ARG A 182 -0.91 -17.02 -14.37
N SER A 183 -2.21 -17.28 -14.55
CA SER A 183 -2.80 -17.44 -15.89
C SER A 183 -2.70 -16.16 -16.72
N PHE A 184 -2.87 -15.00 -16.09
CA PHE A 184 -2.65 -13.70 -16.73
C PHE A 184 -1.20 -13.54 -17.25
N PHE A 185 -0.19 -13.93 -16.47
CA PHE A 185 1.20 -13.92 -16.89
C PHE A 185 1.48 -14.85 -18.08
N PHE A 186 0.86 -16.03 -18.08
CA PHE A 186 1.00 -16.97 -19.18
C PHE A 186 0.44 -16.41 -20.49
N LEU A 187 -0.77 -15.86 -20.45
CA LEU A 187 -1.39 -15.19 -21.60
C LEU A 187 -0.54 -14.00 -22.09
N TRP A 188 -0.03 -13.21 -21.16
CA TRP A 188 0.87 -12.10 -21.47
C TRP A 188 2.07 -12.54 -22.31
N ARG A 189 2.77 -13.60 -21.89
CA ARG A 189 3.94 -14.12 -22.60
C ARG A 189 3.61 -14.58 -24.02
N VAL A 190 2.45 -15.18 -24.21
CA VAL A 190 2.00 -15.66 -25.53
C VAL A 190 1.69 -14.52 -26.51
N PHE A 191 1.30 -13.34 -26.01
CA PHE A 191 0.95 -12.19 -26.85
C PHE A 191 2.11 -11.20 -27.06
N THR A 192 3.25 -11.37 -26.40
CA THR A 192 4.41 -10.47 -26.51
C THR A 192 5.62 -11.09 -27.21
N GLU A 193 5.57 -12.36 -27.57
CA GLU A 193 6.47 -13.05 -28.52
C GLU A 193 5.88 -12.95 -29.94
#